data_f8090dca1871c8de5272825e40b836d3
#
_entry.id   f8090dca1871c8de5272825e40b836d3
#
_cell.length_a   1.000
_cell.length_b   1.000
_cell.length_c   1.000
_cell.angle_alpha   90.00
_cell.angle_beta   90.00
_cell.angle_gamma   90.00
#
_symmetry.space_group_name_H-M   'P 1'
#
loop_
_entity.id
_entity.type
_entity.pdbx_description
1 polymer ?
#
loop_
_entity_poly.entity_id
_entity_poly.type
_entity_poly.pdbx_seq_one_letter_code
_entity_poly.pdbx_strand_id
1 'polypeptide(L)'
;VTYFIAMISIVMMSIILMKHYRLQQDKLSELANQLQEVAHLDPLTHIYNRRYLVEYLNKKMKIESQKFAVVLLDIDDFKSINDQYGHIYGDQTLQAFSDSMKKNMDNKGIVTRFGGEEFMLVFDDINHEVIEDTFNKVAEEFALYGKQSKGIELSFSGGVEVFYQEDEIVKLFNRADHKLYYAKHTGKKKIVFDIDV
;
A
#
# COMPACT_ATOMS: atom_id res chain seq x y z
N VAL A 1 48.79 41.21 19.33
CA VAL A 1 47.59 40.95 20.15
C VAL A 1 46.31 41.17 19.31
N THR A 2 46.15 42.29 18.63
CA THR A 2 44.96 42.64 17.83
C THR A 2 44.66 41.65 16.69
N TYR A 3 45.65 41.22 15.93
CA TYR A 3 45.50 40.21 14.87
C TYR A 3 45.09 38.84 15.42
N PHE A 4 45.56 38.44 16.57
CA PHE A 4 45.20 37.18 17.18
C PHE A 4 43.74 37.15 17.66
N ILE A 5 43.29 38.26 18.27
CA ILE A 5 41.87 38.40 18.69
C ILE A 5 40.94 38.39 17.47
N ALA A 6 41.30 39.09 16.37
CA ALA A 6 40.52 39.08 15.13
C ALA A 6 40.42 37.64 14.52
N MET A 7 41.52 36.90 14.52
CA MET A 7 41.53 35.51 14.02
C MET A 7 40.62 34.62 14.86
N ILE A 8 40.65 34.70 16.17
CA ILE A 8 39.76 33.94 17.07
C ILE A 8 38.31 34.31 16.80
N SER A 9 37.98 35.59 16.63
CA SER A 9 36.62 36.05 16.33
C SER A 9 36.11 35.48 15.02
N ILE A 10 36.95 35.44 13.98
CA ILE A 10 36.59 34.86 12.68
C ILE A 10 36.33 33.37 12.82
N VAL A 11 37.16 32.63 13.50
CA VAL A 11 36.99 31.19 13.74
C VAL A 11 35.72 30.92 14.54
N MET A 12 35.47 31.65 15.62
CA MET A 12 34.24 31.55 16.40
C MET A 12 33.00 31.85 15.56
N MET A 13 33.03 32.90 14.77
CA MET A 13 31.93 33.24 13.86
C MET A 13 31.69 32.13 12.85
N SER A 14 32.75 31.56 12.27
CA SER A 14 32.64 30.43 11.31
C SER A 14 32.04 29.19 11.96
N ILE A 15 32.39 28.89 13.19
CA ILE A 15 31.84 27.76 13.97
C ILE A 15 30.35 27.99 14.23
N ILE A 16 29.97 29.21 14.65
CA ILE A 16 28.55 29.56 14.88
C ILE A 16 27.74 29.45 13.61
N LEU A 17 28.26 29.97 12.48
CA LEU A 17 27.60 29.90 11.17
C LEU A 17 27.46 28.44 10.70
N MET A 18 28.49 27.61 10.83
CA MET A 18 28.42 26.20 10.49
C MET A 18 27.40 25.46 11.37
N LYS A 19 27.35 25.74 12.65
CA LYS A 19 26.35 25.14 13.56
C LYS A 19 24.93 25.56 13.16
N HIS A 20 24.72 26.83 12.86
CA HIS A 20 23.43 27.33 12.42
C HIS A 20 23.01 26.69 11.08
N TYR A 21 23.93 26.61 10.12
CA TYR A 21 23.70 25.96 8.83
C TYR A 21 23.32 24.48 8.98
N ARG A 22 24.03 23.73 9.83
CA ARG A 22 23.67 22.32 10.12
C ARG A 22 22.26 22.19 10.69
N LEU A 23 21.92 23.00 11.70
CA LEU A 23 20.57 22.99 12.28
C LEU A 23 19.47 23.29 11.26
N GLN A 24 19.71 24.19 10.31
CA GLN A 24 18.76 24.45 9.23
C GLN A 24 18.64 23.27 8.26
N GLN A 25 19.76 22.63 7.92
CA GLN A 25 19.75 21.42 7.05
C GLN A 25 19.00 20.27 7.73
N ASP A 26 19.24 20.04 9.01
CA ASP A 26 18.56 18.98 9.78
C ASP A 26 17.04 19.23 9.80
N LYS A 27 16.62 20.46 10.06
CA LYS A 27 15.19 20.84 10.06
C LYS A 27 14.54 20.71 8.68
N LEU A 28 15.26 21.09 7.63
CA LEU A 28 14.77 20.96 6.25
C LEU A 28 14.63 19.47 5.86
N SER A 29 15.59 18.64 6.26
CA SER A 29 15.55 17.19 6.04
C SER A 29 14.38 16.54 6.79
N GLU A 30 14.16 16.93 8.05
CA GLU A 30 13.02 16.44 8.83
C GLU A 30 11.68 16.82 8.19
N LEU A 31 11.53 18.07 7.75
CA LEU A 31 10.33 18.54 7.08
C LEU A 31 10.12 17.81 5.74
N ALA A 32 11.19 17.58 4.98
CA ALA A 32 11.12 16.82 3.74
C ALA A 32 10.69 15.38 3.98
N ASN A 33 11.19 14.73 5.04
CA ASN A 33 10.77 13.37 5.42
C ASN A 33 9.29 13.33 5.84
N GLN A 34 8.82 14.30 6.64
CA GLN A 34 7.41 14.40 7.02
C GLN A 34 6.50 14.60 5.80
N LEU A 35 6.88 15.46 4.86
CA LEU A 35 6.15 15.64 3.59
C LEU A 35 6.16 14.36 2.75
N GLN A 36 7.25 13.61 2.75
CA GLN A 36 7.35 12.34 2.04
C GLN A 36 6.47 11.25 2.67
N GLU A 37 6.41 11.16 4.00
CA GLU A 37 5.51 10.23 4.71
C GLU A 37 4.04 10.54 4.41
N VAL A 38 3.64 11.80 4.46
CA VAL A 38 2.27 12.22 4.07
C VAL A 38 1.98 11.89 2.60
N ALA A 39 3.00 12.01 1.71
CA ALA A 39 2.87 11.68 0.29
C ALA A 39 2.80 10.16 0.01
N HIS A 40 3.00 9.28 0.99
CA HIS A 40 2.94 7.83 0.86
C HIS A 40 1.57 7.23 1.17
N LEU A 41 0.68 7.99 1.80
CA LEU A 41 -0.67 7.53 2.12
C LEU A 41 -1.69 7.98 1.08
N ASP A 42 -2.74 7.19 0.91
CA ASP A 42 -3.94 7.58 0.20
C ASP A 42 -4.81 8.46 1.13
N PRO A 43 -5.25 9.65 0.70
CA PRO A 43 -5.94 10.60 1.57
C PRO A 43 -7.34 10.15 2.00
N LEU A 44 -7.98 9.24 1.26
CA LEU A 44 -9.31 8.72 1.60
C LEU A 44 -9.23 7.54 2.58
N THR A 45 -8.34 6.61 2.32
CA THR A 45 -8.30 5.31 3.01
C THR A 45 -7.21 5.22 4.09
N HIS A 46 -6.28 6.16 4.11
CA HIS A 46 -5.15 6.21 5.05
C HIS A 46 -4.27 4.94 5.07
N ILE A 47 -4.33 4.12 4.02
CA ILE A 47 -3.35 3.06 3.73
C ILE A 47 -2.31 3.60 2.74
N TYR A 48 -1.27 2.82 2.47
CA TYR A 48 -0.26 3.24 1.51
C TYR A 48 -0.84 3.44 0.11
N ASN A 49 -0.24 4.34 -0.66
CA ASN A 49 -0.61 4.59 -2.05
C ASN A 49 0.30 3.84 -3.02
N ARG A 50 -0.03 3.90 -4.31
CA ARG A 50 0.73 3.26 -5.39
C ARG A 50 2.21 3.68 -5.43
N ARG A 51 2.53 4.94 -5.09
CA ARG A 51 3.93 5.41 -5.07
C ARG A 51 4.74 4.63 -4.04
N TYR A 52 4.23 4.54 -2.82
CA TYR A 52 4.88 3.77 -1.76
C TYR A 52 5.07 2.30 -2.13
N LEU A 53 4.05 1.67 -2.73
CA LEU A 53 4.13 0.29 -3.20
C LEU A 53 5.31 0.05 -4.13
N VAL A 54 5.47 0.91 -5.16
CA VAL A 54 6.55 0.77 -6.14
C VAL A 54 7.92 0.96 -5.46
N GLU A 55 8.05 1.94 -4.58
CA GLU A 55 9.29 2.17 -3.82
C GLU A 55 9.61 0.98 -2.90
N TYR A 56 8.60 0.44 -2.20
CA TYR A 56 8.72 -0.72 -1.33
C TYR A 56 9.17 -1.96 -2.11
N LEU A 57 8.50 -2.27 -3.22
CA LEU A 57 8.83 -3.42 -4.06
C LEU A 57 10.22 -3.29 -4.69
N ASN A 58 10.61 -2.11 -5.18
CA ASN A 58 11.96 -1.87 -5.70
C ASN A 58 13.07 -2.11 -4.67
N LYS A 59 12.80 -1.87 -3.39
CA LYS A 59 13.74 -2.20 -2.30
C LYS A 59 13.71 -3.69 -1.99
N LYS A 60 12.52 -4.27 -1.88
CA LYS A 60 12.30 -5.65 -1.48
C LYS A 60 12.86 -6.65 -2.51
N MET A 61 12.67 -6.40 -3.80
CA MET A 61 13.14 -7.26 -4.90
C MET A 61 14.67 -7.30 -5.04
N LYS A 62 15.40 -6.35 -4.44
CA LYS A 62 16.87 -6.34 -4.42
C LYS A 62 17.50 -7.22 -3.34
N ILE A 63 16.70 -7.73 -2.42
CA ILE A 63 17.17 -8.58 -1.33
C ILE A 63 17.28 -10.01 -1.87
N GLU A 64 18.49 -10.58 -1.84
CA GLU A 64 18.72 -11.95 -2.28
C GLU A 64 17.87 -12.95 -1.48
N SER A 65 17.37 -13.97 -2.17
CA SER A 65 16.55 -15.04 -1.59
C SER A 65 15.22 -14.59 -0.94
N GLN A 66 14.80 -13.34 -1.16
CA GLN A 66 13.51 -12.87 -0.65
C GLN A 66 12.37 -13.53 -1.43
N LYS A 67 11.42 -14.12 -0.70
CA LYS A 67 10.16 -14.62 -1.23
C LYS A 67 9.02 -13.79 -0.67
N PHE A 68 8.09 -13.39 -1.51
CA PHE A 68 6.89 -12.67 -1.13
C PHE A 68 5.80 -12.88 -2.17
N ALA A 69 4.55 -12.64 -1.80
CA ALA A 69 3.44 -12.65 -2.75
C ALA A 69 2.85 -11.25 -2.89
N VAL A 70 2.39 -10.92 -4.10
CA VAL A 70 1.54 -9.76 -4.34
C VAL A 70 0.12 -10.22 -4.63
N VAL A 71 -0.86 -9.45 -4.18
CA VAL A 71 -2.27 -9.73 -4.43
C VAL A 71 -2.93 -8.47 -4.95
N LEU A 72 -3.40 -8.51 -6.19
CA LEU A 72 -4.21 -7.45 -6.76
C LEU A 72 -5.68 -7.75 -6.49
N LEU A 73 -6.38 -6.80 -5.88
CA LEU A 73 -7.79 -6.88 -5.52
C LEU A 73 -8.58 -5.77 -6.20
N ASP A 74 -9.85 -6.04 -6.45
CA ASP A 74 -10.78 -5.04 -6.94
C ASP A 74 -12.18 -5.34 -6.35
N ILE A 75 -12.86 -4.29 -5.87
CA ILE A 75 -14.22 -4.41 -5.32
C ILE A 75 -15.20 -4.74 -6.45
N ASP A 76 -15.98 -5.79 -6.24
CA ASP A 76 -16.93 -6.24 -7.23
C ASP A 76 -18.08 -5.24 -7.39
N ASP A 77 -18.38 -4.91 -8.64
CA ASP A 77 -19.49 -4.03 -9.02
C ASP A 77 -19.47 -2.63 -8.36
N PHE A 78 -18.28 -2.11 -8.03
CA PHE A 78 -18.11 -0.83 -7.33
C PHE A 78 -18.80 0.34 -8.05
N LYS A 79 -18.78 0.36 -9.38
CA LYS A 79 -19.50 1.35 -10.16
C LYS A 79 -21.01 1.30 -9.87
N SER A 80 -21.60 0.11 -9.79
CA SER A 80 -23.02 -0.04 -9.46
C SER A 80 -23.35 0.43 -8.05
N ILE A 81 -22.41 0.24 -7.09
CA ILE A 81 -22.54 0.77 -5.74
C ILE A 81 -22.60 2.29 -5.77
N ASN A 82 -21.69 2.95 -6.50
CA ASN A 82 -21.68 4.40 -6.66
C ASN A 82 -22.96 4.91 -7.35
N ASP A 83 -23.39 4.26 -8.44
CA ASP A 83 -24.55 4.66 -9.21
C ASP A 83 -25.85 4.55 -8.39
N GLN A 84 -25.95 3.54 -7.53
CA GLN A 84 -27.14 3.29 -6.71
C GLN A 84 -27.18 4.06 -5.38
N TYR A 85 -26.03 4.20 -4.69
CA TYR A 85 -25.98 4.74 -3.32
C TYR A 85 -25.19 6.06 -3.22
N GLY A 86 -24.64 6.52 -4.35
CA GLY A 86 -23.86 7.77 -4.42
C GLY A 86 -22.40 7.60 -4.01
N HIS A 87 -21.56 8.55 -4.46
CA HIS A 87 -20.10 8.52 -4.22
C HIS A 87 -19.71 8.57 -2.74
N ILE A 88 -20.51 9.22 -1.88
CA ILE A 88 -20.23 9.26 -0.43
C ILE A 88 -20.26 7.84 0.16
N TYR A 89 -21.24 7.01 -0.25
CA TYR A 89 -21.29 5.63 0.20
C TYR A 89 -20.18 4.78 -0.44
N GLY A 90 -19.83 5.06 -1.69
CA GLY A 90 -18.65 4.45 -2.31
C GLY A 90 -17.37 4.73 -1.55
N ASP A 91 -17.15 5.98 -1.14
CA ASP A 91 -15.99 6.36 -0.32
C ASP A 91 -15.97 5.63 1.04
N GLN A 92 -17.13 5.54 1.71
CA GLN A 92 -17.27 4.75 2.95
C GLN A 92 -17.00 3.25 2.71
N THR A 93 -17.40 2.71 1.57
CA THR A 93 -17.13 1.32 1.17
C THR A 93 -15.63 1.08 1.00
N LEU A 94 -14.93 2.01 0.33
CA LEU A 94 -13.46 1.97 0.18
C LEU A 94 -12.75 2.04 1.54
N GLN A 95 -13.20 2.89 2.44
CA GLN A 95 -12.66 3.00 3.79
C GLN A 95 -12.87 1.72 4.60
N ALA A 96 -14.10 1.18 4.62
CA ALA A 96 -14.40 -0.06 5.32
C ALA A 96 -13.59 -1.26 4.80
N PHE A 97 -13.41 -1.36 3.48
CA PHE A 97 -12.58 -2.39 2.87
C PHE A 97 -11.11 -2.24 3.28
N SER A 98 -10.59 -1.00 3.27
CA SER A 98 -9.22 -0.69 3.68
C SER A 98 -8.96 -1.02 5.14
N ASP A 99 -9.89 -0.67 6.04
CA ASP A 99 -9.78 -0.93 7.47
C ASP A 99 -9.77 -2.42 7.77
N SER A 100 -10.64 -3.21 7.08
CA SER A 100 -10.65 -4.66 7.21
C SER A 100 -9.34 -5.28 6.73
N MET A 101 -8.82 -4.85 5.57
CA MET A 101 -7.52 -5.32 5.09
C MET A 101 -6.39 -4.97 6.05
N LYS A 102 -6.31 -3.71 6.50
CA LYS A 102 -5.27 -3.25 7.43
C LYS A 102 -5.26 -4.07 8.72
N LYS A 103 -6.44 -4.34 9.29
CA LYS A 103 -6.60 -5.14 10.50
C LYS A 103 -6.12 -6.59 10.31
N ASN A 104 -6.49 -7.23 9.19
CA ASN A 104 -6.21 -8.63 8.94
C ASN A 104 -4.80 -8.88 8.35
N MET A 105 -4.14 -7.83 7.86
CA MET A 105 -2.75 -7.84 7.35
C MET A 105 -1.70 -7.52 8.42
N ASP A 106 -2.10 -7.25 9.67
CA ASP A 106 -1.16 -6.88 10.73
C ASP A 106 0.01 -7.87 10.83
N ASN A 107 1.24 -7.33 10.77
CA ASN A 107 2.50 -8.10 10.77
C ASN A 107 2.68 -9.12 9.64
N LYS A 108 1.86 -9.08 8.56
CA LYS A 108 1.99 -10.01 7.42
C LYS A 108 2.55 -9.34 6.16
N GLY A 109 2.64 -8.01 6.17
CA GLY A 109 3.09 -7.24 5.02
C GLY A 109 2.44 -5.86 4.93
N ILE A 110 2.22 -5.36 3.71
CA ILE A 110 1.64 -4.03 3.49
C ILE A 110 0.34 -4.08 2.68
N VAL A 111 -0.51 -3.08 2.93
CA VAL A 111 -1.75 -2.84 2.18
C VAL A 111 -1.65 -1.51 1.48
N THR A 112 -2.00 -1.47 0.19
CA THR A 112 -1.94 -0.26 -0.62
C THR A 112 -3.20 -0.08 -1.44
N ARG A 113 -3.62 1.17 -1.64
CA ARG A 113 -4.60 1.53 -2.65
C ARG A 113 -3.87 1.79 -3.96
N PHE A 114 -4.11 0.95 -4.96
CA PHE A 114 -3.40 0.98 -6.23
C PHE A 114 -4.02 1.96 -7.23
N GLY A 115 -5.34 2.08 -7.22
CA GLY A 115 -6.12 2.98 -8.06
C GLY A 115 -7.57 3.00 -7.60
N GLY A 116 -8.44 3.77 -8.11
CA GLY A 116 -9.90 3.82 -7.88
C GLY A 116 -10.44 2.88 -6.80
N GLU A 117 -10.90 1.71 -7.23
CA GLU A 117 -11.38 0.59 -6.43
C GLU A 117 -10.40 -0.58 -6.34
N GLU A 118 -9.17 -0.39 -6.85
CA GLU A 118 -8.13 -1.41 -6.87
C GLU A 118 -7.18 -1.27 -5.69
N PHE A 119 -6.84 -2.40 -5.09
CA PHE A 119 -5.91 -2.50 -3.97
C PHE A 119 -4.82 -3.52 -4.27
N MET A 120 -3.63 -3.28 -3.75
CA MET A 120 -2.55 -4.25 -3.84
C MET A 120 -1.94 -4.51 -2.48
N LEU A 121 -1.84 -5.78 -2.13
CA LEU A 121 -1.23 -6.25 -0.91
C LEU A 121 0.09 -6.94 -1.24
N VAL A 122 1.06 -6.78 -0.35
CA VAL A 122 2.32 -7.53 -0.43
C VAL A 122 2.43 -8.34 0.86
N PHE A 123 2.42 -9.65 0.74
CA PHE A 123 2.66 -10.57 1.86
C PHE A 123 4.14 -10.89 1.96
N ASP A 124 4.69 -10.80 3.16
CA ASP A 124 6.10 -11.14 3.44
C ASP A 124 6.34 -12.65 3.45
N ASP A 125 5.28 -13.46 3.53
CA ASP A 125 5.29 -14.91 3.41
C ASP A 125 4.44 -15.35 2.20
N ILE A 126 4.80 -16.49 1.60
CA ILE A 126 4.10 -17.08 0.47
C ILE A 126 3.17 -18.24 0.89
N ASN A 127 2.92 -18.40 2.19
CA ASN A 127 2.04 -19.45 2.70
C ASN A 127 0.60 -19.26 2.23
N HIS A 128 0.14 -20.16 1.37
CA HIS A 128 -1.19 -20.14 0.78
C HIS A 128 -2.31 -20.07 1.83
N GLU A 129 -2.22 -20.90 2.89
CA GLU A 129 -3.24 -20.95 3.95
C GLU A 129 -3.34 -19.61 4.71
N VAL A 130 -2.21 -18.93 4.96
CA VAL A 130 -2.18 -17.63 5.63
C VAL A 130 -2.83 -16.56 4.76
N ILE A 131 -2.56 -16.58 3.45
CA ILE A 131 -3.13 -15.65 2.49
C ILE A 131 -4.64 -15.89 2.38
N GLU A 132 -5.07 -17.14 2.21
CA GLU A 132 -6.47 -17.51 2.08
C GLU A 132 -7.28 -17.18 3.34
N ASP A 133 -6.77 -17.54 4.54
CA ASP A 133 -7.41 -17.20 5.83
C ASP A 133 -7.57 -15.68 6.01
N THR A 134 -6.55 -14.93 5.61
CA THR A 134 -6.61 -13.45 5.65
C THR A 134 -7.77 -12.93 4.79
N PHE A 135 -7.92 -13.42 3.57
CA PHE A 135 -8.98 -12.96 2.67
C PHE A 135 -10.36 -13.48 3.07
N ASN A 136 -10.47 -14.67 3.64
CA ASN A 136 -11.74 -15.14 4.19
C ASN A 136 -12.26 -14.22 5.30
N LYS A 137 -11.38 -13.79 6.22
CA LYS A 137 -11.74 -12.82 7.27
C LYS A 137 -12.12 -11.46 6.70
N VAL A 138 -11.36 -10.95 5.72
CA VAL A 138 -11.68 -9.69 5.04
C VAL A 138 -13.04 -9.79 4.34
N ALA A 139 -13.33 -10.91 3.66
CA ALA A 139 -14.59 -11.11 2.96
C ALA A 139 -15.79 -11.13 3.92
N GLU A 140 -15.66 -11.82 5.05
CA GLU A 140 -16.70 -11.87 6.09
C GLU A 140 -16.98 -10.48 6.66
N GLU A 141 -15.95 -9.73 7.04
CA GLU A 141 -16.08 -8.38 7.61
C GLU A 141 -16.68 -7.41 6.59
N PHE A 142 -16.23 -7.47 5.34
CA PHE A 142 -16.71 -6.59 4.28
C PHE A 142 -18.16 -6.87 3.89
N ALA A 143 -18.55 -8.14 3.79
CA ALA A 143 -19.94 -8.54 3.56
C ALA A 143 -20.85 -8.12 4.73
N LEU A 144 -20.37 -8.26 5.97
CA LEU A 144 -21.10 -7.82 7.16
C LEU A 144 -21.32 -6.31 7.16
N TYR A 145 -20.31 -5.51 6.80
CA TYR A 145 -20.44 -4.06 6.66
C TYR A 145 -21.53 -3.69 5.65
N GLY A 146 -21.53 -4.30 4.46
CA GLY A 146 -22.55 -4.05 3.43
C GLY A 146 -23.96 -4.37 3.92
N LYS A 147 -24.12 -5.51 4.60
CA LYS A 147 -25.40 -5.95 5.15
C LYS A 147 -25.91 -5.00 6.25
N GLN A 148 -25.04 -4.54 7.14
CA GLN A 148 -25.42 -3.64 8.23
C GLN A 148 -25.70 -2.22 7.76
N SER A 149 -24.96 -1.72 6.77
CA SER A 149 -25.06 -0.33 6.33
C SER A 149 -26.22 -0.08 5.35
N LYS A 150 -26.43 -0.97 4.38
CA LYS A 150 -27.42 -0.80 3.29
C LYS A 150 -28.23 -2.08 2.97
N GLY A 151 -28.00 -3.17 3.69
CA GLY A 151 -28.64 -4.46 3.40
C GLY A 151 -28.19 -5.09 2.07
N ILE A 152 -26.96 -4.77 1.62
CA ILE A 152 -26.39 -5.27 0.38
C ILE A 152 -25.22 -6.21 0.65
N GLU A 153 -24.94 -7.06 -0.31
CA GLU A 153 -23.78 -7.93 -0.29
C GLU A 153 -22.61 -7.23 -0.99
N LEU A 154 -21.58 -6.88 -0.23
CA LEU A 154 -20.31 -6.39 -0.76
C LEU A 154 -19.34 -7.55 -0.91
N SER A 155 -18.61 -7.57 -2.03
CA SER A 155 -17.60 -8.56 -2.30
C SER A 155 -16.43 -7.97 -3.08
N PHE A 156 -15.38 -8.75 -3.22
CA PHE A 156 -14.20 -8.41 -4.01
C PHE A 156 -13.64 -9.66 -4.69
N SER A 157 -12.87 -9.41 -5.72
CA SER A 157 -12.13 -10.45 -6.46
C SER A 157 -10.65 -10.14 -6.44
N GLY A 158 -9.80 -11.15 -6.58
CA GLY A 158 -8.37 -10.94 -6.59
C GLY A 158 -7.55 -11.99 -7.29
N GLY A 159 -6.30 -11.61 -7.61
CA GLY A 159 -5.29 -12.49 -8.17
C GLY A 159 -4.02 -12.46 -7.33
N VAL A 160 -3.54 -13.63 -6.92
CA VAL A 160 -2.30 -13.81 -6.15
C VAL A 160 -1.16 -14.18 -7.07
N GLU A 161 -0.02 -13.54 -6.90
CA GLU A 161 1.18 -13.87 -7.65
C GLU A 161 2.42 -13.89 -6.75
N VAL A 162 3.26 -14.91 -6.93
CA VAL A 162 4.51 -15.05 -6.18
C VAL A 162 5.64 -14.37 -6.93
N PHE A 163 6.50 -13.66 -6.21
CA PHE A 163 7.71 -13.07 -6.76
C PHE A 163 8.79 -14.13 -7.01
N TYR A 164 9.36 -14.09 -8.19
CA TYR A 164 10.56 -14.85 -8.59
C TYR A 164 11.72 -13.88 -8.78
N GLN A 165 12.94 -14.29 -8.40
CA GLN A 165 14.13 -13.43 -8.33
C GLN A 165 14.50 -12.70 -9.63
N GLU A 166 14.07 -13.22 -10.78
CA GLU A 166 14.30 -12.62 -12.11
C GLU A 166 13.12 -11.75 -12.59
N ASP A 167 12.12 -11.53 -11.73
CA ASP A 167 10.95 -10.75 -12.11
C ASP A 167 11.23 -9.25 -12.17
N GLU A 168 10.57 -8.61 -13.12
CA GLU A 168 10.34 -7.18 -13.12
C GLU A 168 8.97 -6.88 -12.51
N ILE A 169 8.83 -5.74 -11.82
CA ILE A 169 7.56 -5.33 -11.19
C ILE A 169 6.39 -5.39 -12.20
N VAL A 170 6.62 -4.98 -13.44
CA VAL A 170 5.57 -4.97 -14.47
C VAL A 170 5.09 -6.39 -14.80
N LYS A 171 6.00 -7.36 -14.89
CA LYS A 171 5.64 -8.76 -15.14
C LYS A 171 4.85 -9.35 -13.98
N LEU A 172 5.28 -9.07 -12.75
CA LEU A 172 4.62 -9.51 -11.53
C LEU A 172 3.18 -8.97 -11.46
N PHE A 173 3.00 -7.67 -11.74
CA PHE A 173 1.67 -7.05 -11.76
C PHE A 173 0.78 -7.60 -12.87
N ASN A 174 1.31 -7.81 -14.08
CA ASN A 174 0.54 -8.36 -15.20
C ASN A 174 0.04 -9.79 -14.89
N ARG A 175 0.82 -10.61 -14.20
CA ARG A 175 0.38 -11.96 -13.81
C ARG A 175 -0.73 -11.89 -12.74
N ALA A 176 -0.61 -11.01 -11.76
CA ALA A 176 -1.66 -10.79 -10.76
C ALA A 176 -2.95 -10.25 -11.41
N ASP A 177 -2.83 -9.31 -12.34
CA ASP A 177 -3.97 -8.74 -13.09
C ASP A 177 -4.69 -9.82 -13.93
N HIS A 178 -3.94 -10.69 -14.61
CA HIS A 178 -4.53 -11.79 -15.37
C HIS A 178 -5.37 -12.73 -14.48
N LYS A 179 -4.89 -13.01 -13.26
CA LYS A 179 -5.64 -13.83 -12.28
C LYS A 179 -6.86 -13.09 -11.73
N LEU A 180 -6.75 -11.80 -11.47
CA LEU A 180 -7.90 -10.96 -11.10
C LEU A 180 -8.95 -10.94 -12.22
N TYR A 181 -8.52 -10.73 -13.45
CA TYR A 181 -9.41 -10.80 -14.62
C TYR A 181 -10.14 -12.15 -14.68
N TYR A 182 -9.43 -13.26 -14.50
CA TYR A 182 -10.04 -14.59 -14.44
C TYR A 182 -11.06 -14.70 -13.30
N ALA A 183 -10.73 -14.23 -12.10
CA ALA A 183 -11.65 -14.23 -10.96
C ALA A 183 -12.96 -13.50 -11.30
N LYS A 184 -12.86 -12.30 -11.90
CA LYS A 184 -14.02 -11.48 -12.29
C LYS A 184 -14.90 -12.11 -13.36
N HIS A 185 -14.33 -12.88 -14.29
CA HIS A 185 -15.07 -13.51 -15.39
C HIS A 185 -15.58 -14.91 -15.07
N THR A 186 -15.15 -15.51 -13.95
CA THR A 186 -15.55 -16.85 -13.54
C THR A 186 -16.40 -16.87 -12.27
N GLY A 187 -17.16 -15.79 -12.02
CA GLY A 187 -18.18 -15.74 -10.97
C GLY A 187 -17.89 -14.74 -9.84
N LYS A 188 -16.75 -14.01 -9.87
CA LYS A 188 -16.38 -13.01 -8.84
C LYS A 188 -16.22 -13.62 -7.42
N LYS A 189 -16.15 -12.78 -6.38
CA LYS A 189 -16.14 -13.19 -4.95
C LYS A 189 -15.10 -14.27 -4.63
N LYS A 190 -13.91 -14.18 -5.22
CA LYS A 190 -12.83 -15.15 -5.01
C LYS A 190 -11.45 -14.60 -5.25
N ILE A 191 -10.50 -15.28 -4.64
CA ILE A 191 -9.07 -15.07 -4.86
C ILE A 191 -8.53 -16.22 -5.70
N VAL A 192 -7.83 -15.90 -6.77
CA VAL A 192 -7.21 -16.89 -7.67
C VAL A 192 -5.72 -16.94 -7.42
N PHE A 193 -5.22 -18.11 -7.04
CA PHE A 193 -3.79 -18.39 -6.85
C PHE A 193 -3.17 -18.93 -8.14
N ASP A 194 -3.81 -19.92 -8.76
CA ASP A 194 -3.39 -20.54 -10.01
C ASP A 194 -4.57 -20.62 -10.96
N ILE A 195 -4.28 -20.51 -12.26
CA ILE A 195 -5.25 -20.73 -13.31
C ILE A 195 -4.96 -22.13 -13.87
N ASP A 196 -5.86 -23.08 -13.59
CA ASP A 196 -5.82 -24.38 -14.24
C ASP A 196 -6.08 -24.16 -15.74
N VAL A 197 -5.05 -24.45 -16.55
CA VAL A 197 -5.08 -24.33 -18.02
C VAL A 197 -5.47 -25.68 -18.62
#